data_2639bcb4b32e27b248c2256677c9480a
#
_entry.id   2639bcb4b32e27b248c2256677c9480a
#
_cell.length_a   1.000
_cell.length_b   1.000
_cell.length_c   1.000
_cell.angle_alpha   90.00
_cell.angle_beta   90.00
_cell.angle_gamma   90.00
#
_symmetry.space_group_name_H-M   'P 1'
#
loop_
_entity.id
_entity.type
_entity.pdbx_description
1 polymer ?
#
loop_
_entity_poly.entity_id
_entity_poly.type
_entity_poly.pdbx_seq_one_letter_code
_entity_poly.pdbx_strand_id
1 'polypeptide(L)'
;KDSFYGEVEPEHSGVTQHLLERWKAWEIGGAICSEMEASTLFIVASMLRVRAGGIMVMHGEGELGSLEPLIETAVLAVRELIKGEQNA
;
A
#
# COMPACT_ATOMS: atom_id res chain seq x y z
N LYS A 1 -3.43 10.29 1.22
CA LYS A 1 -4.60 9.92 2.02
C LYS A 1 -4.61 10.65 3.35
N ASP A 2 -5.71 10.57 4.07
CA ASP A 2 -5.86 11.17 5.39
C ASP A 2 -5.11 10.37 6.45
N SER A 3 -5.12 10.85 7.70
CA SER A 3 -4.45 10.16 8.78
C SER A 3 -5.06 8.78 9.02
N PHE A 4 -4.24 7.84 9.43
CA PHE A 4 -4.69 6.47 9.71
C PHE A 4 -5.87 6.44 10.71
N TYR A 5 -5.76 7.18 11.79
CA TYR A 5 -6.82 7.20 12.79
C TYR A 5 -8.11 7.86 12.27
N GLY A 6 -7.99 8.85 11.40
CA GLY A 6 -9.15 9.45 10.76
C GLY A 6 -9.86 8.49 9.82
N GLU A 7 -9.13 7.59 9.18
CA GLU A 7 -9.70 6.58 8.28
C GLU A 7 -10.32 5.40 9.04
N VAL A 8 -9.67 4.95 10.11
CA VAL A 8 -10.08 3.77 10.89
C VAL A 8 -11.19 4.13 11.87
N GLU A 9 -11.09 5.26 12.52
CA GLU A 9 -12.05 5.73 13.53
C GLU A 9 -12.52 7.16 13.21
N PRO A 10 -13.24 7.35 12.11
CA PRO A 10 -13.63 8.68 11.65
C PRO A 10 -14.49 9.43 12.67
N GLU A 11 -15.24 8.74 13.51
CA GLU A 11 -16.08 9.33 14.55
C GLU A 11 -15.28 10.06 15.62
N HIS A 12 -13.99 9.81 15.72
CA HIS A 12 -13.10 10.50 16.66
C HIS A 12 -12.43 11.72 16.04
N SER A 13 -12.74 12.03 14.79
CA SER A 13 -12.19 13.18 14.08
C SER A 13 -13.16 14.35 14.11
N GLY A 14 -12.64 15.57 14.22
CA GLY A 14 -13.43 16.78 14.12
C GLY A 14 -13.95 17.06 12.70
N VAL A 15 -13.52 16.29 11.71
CA VAL A 15 -13.91 16.46 10.30
C VAL A 15 -14.44 15.14 9.71
N THR A 16 -15.16 14.38 10.52
CA THR A 16 -15.65 13.04 10.19
C THR A 16 -16.33 12.97 8.83
N GLN A 17 -17.27 13.87 8.55
CA GLN A 17 -18.01 13.84 7.30
C GLN A 17 -17.10 14.02 6.08
N HIS A 18 -16.16 14.92 6.18
CA HIS A 18 -15.19 15.16 5.11
C HIS A 18 -14.30 13.95 4.85
N LEU A 19 -13.86 13.27 5.92
CA LEU A 19 -13.05 12.05 5.80
C LEU A 19 -13.83 10.93 5.13
N LEU A 20 -15.09 10.73 5.50
CA LEU A 20 -15.95 9.71 4.91
C LEU A 20 -16.19 9.97 3.41
N GLU A 21 -16.43 11.21 3.04
CA GLU A 21 -16.64 11.60 1.64
C GLU A 21 -15.37 11.36 0.81
N ARG A 22 -14.21 11.70 1.35
CA ARG A 22 -12.93 11.48 0.69
C ARG A 22 -12.62 9.99 0.54
N TRP A 23 -12.88 9.21 1.57
CA TRP A 23 -12.74 7.77 1.49
C TRP A 23 -13.61 7.18 0.39
N LYS A 24 -14.86 7.62 0.33
CA LYS A 24 -15.80 7.19 -0.70
C LYS A 24 -15.31 7.55 -2.10
N ALA A 25 -14.72 8.72 -2.26
CA ALA A 25 -14.15 9.13 -3.55
C ALA A 25 -13.02 8.21 -3.99
N TRP A 26 -12.16 7.78 -3.08
CA TRP A 26 -11.10 6.83 -3.39
C TRP A 26 -11.65 5.48 -3.82
N GLU A 27 -12.68 4.98 -3.15
CA GLU A 27 -13.34 3.72 -3.54
C GLU A 27 -13.94 3.82 -4.94
N ILE A 28 -14.65 4.88 -5.23
CA ILE A 28 -15.24 5.13 -6.55
C ILE A 28 -14.14 5.22 -7.62
N GLY A 29 -13.02 5.82 -7.28
CA GLY A 29 -11.86 5.94 -8.15
C GLY A 29 -11.09 4.64 -8.39
N GLY A 30 -11.47 3.55 -7.72
CA GLY A 30 -10.88 2.24 -7.95
C GLY A 30 -9.85 1.79 -6.93
N ALA A 31 -9.66 2.50 -5.84
CA ALA A 31 -8.76 2.05 -4.79
C ALA A 31 -9.32 0.79 -4.11
N ILE A 32 -8.49 -0.22 -3.95
CA ILE A 32 -8.89 -1.51 -3.39
C ILE A 32 -8.29 -1.80 -2.03
N CYS A 33 -7.32 -1.01 -1.61
CA CYS A 33 -6.69 -1.15 -0.30
C CYS A 33 -6.04 0.16 0.12
N SER A 34 -5.63 0.23 1.36
CA SER A 34 -4.93 1.37 1.94
C SER A 34 -3.70 0.87 2.68
N GLU A 35 -2.61 1.60 2.58
CA GLU A 35 -1.37 1.30 3.31
C GLU A 35 -0.68 2.62 3.66
N MET A 36 0.42 2.60 4.37
CA MET A 36 0.95 3.80 5.00
C MET A 36 2.37 4.18 4.61
N GLU A 37 3.12 3.32 3.95
CA GLU A 37 4.56 3.52 3.74
C GLU A 37 4.98 3.76 2.31
N ALA A 38 4.18 3.31 1.33
CA ALA A 38 4.60 3.28 -0.07
C ALA A 38 4.88 4.68 -0.65
N SER A 39 4.11 5.68 -0.27
CA SER A 39 4.32 7.03 -0.81
C SER A 39 5.71 7.56 -0.46
N THR A 40 6.14 7.40 0.78
CA THR A 40 7.47 7.82 1.21
C THR A 40 8.55 6.98 0.54
N LEU A 41 8.36 5.67 0.49
CA LEU A 41 9.31 4.76 -0.17
C LEU A 41 9.53 5.15 -1.63
N PHE A 42 8.45 5.36 -2.38
CA PHE A 42 8.54 5.67 -3.80
C PHE A 42 9.16 7.04 -4.06
N ILE A 43 8.84 8.03 -3.24
CA ILE A 43 9.41 9.37 -3.38
C ILE A 43 10.91 9.34 -3.11
N VAL A 44 11.34 8.73 -2.01
CA VAL A 44 12.76 8.64 -1.66
C VAL A 44 13.53 7.84 -2.71
N ALA A 45 12.99 6.71 -3.15
CA ALA A 45 13.61 5.90 -4.19
C ALA A 45 13.78 6.69 -5.49
N SER A 46 12.76 7.47 -5.86
CA SER A 46 12.83 8.33 -7.05
C SER A 46 13.94 9.36 -6.93
N MET A 47 14.08 10.00 -5.78
CA MET A 47 15.14 11.00 -5.54
C MET A 47 16.53 10.39 -5.59
N LEU A 48 16.68 9.17 -5.11
CA LEU A 48 17.94 8.43 -5.13
C LEU A 48 18.19 7.71 -6.44
N ARG A 49 17.24 7.75 -7.36
CA ARG A 49 17.28 7.07 -8.66
C ARG A 49 17.51 5.57 -8.54
N VAL A 50 16.85 4.98 -7.54
CA VAL A 50 16.80 3.54 -7.38
C VAL A 50 15.37 3.06 -7.60
N ARG A 51 15.21 1.78 -7.94
CA ARG A 51 13.90 1.20 -8.17
C ARG A 51 13.24 0.82 -6.86
N ALA A 52 11.93 0.93 -6.82
CA ALA A 52 11.13 0.49 -5.70
C ALA A 52 9.83 -0.10 -6.21
N GLY A 53 9.28 -1.04 -5.48
CA GLY A 53 7.98 -1.64 -5.76
C GLY A 53 7.33 -2.03 -4.47
N GLY A 54 6.08 -2.49 -4.55
CA GLY A 54 5.35 -2.89 -3.36
C GLY A 54 4.45 -4.08 -3.65
N ILE A 55 4.34 -4.96 -2.67
CA ILE A 55 3.41 -6.09 -2.67
C ILE A 55 2.71 -6.03 -1.33
N MET A 56 1.41 -6.19 -1.35
CA MET A 56 0.59 -6.02 -0.15
C MET A 56 -0.28 -7.25 0.07
N VAL A 57 -0.45 -7.60 1.34
CA VAL A 57 -1.43 -8.60 1.73
C VAL A 57 -2.60 -7.86 2.37
N MET A 58 -3.80 -8.18 1.89
CA MET A 58 -5.02 -7.58 2.44
C MET A 58 -5.44 -8.34 3.71
N HIS A 59 -5.72 -7.59 4.75
CA HIS A 59 -6.42 -8.14 5.90
C HIS A 59 -7.50 -7.14 6.34
N GLY A 60 -8.64 -7.67 6.76
CA GLY A 60 -9.75 -6.86 7.25
C GLY A 60 -9.72 -6.76 8.78
N GLU A 61 -10.91 -6.76 9.37
CA GLU A 61 -11.09 -6.68 10.82
C GLU A 61 -10.83 -8.01 11.53
N GLY A 62 -9.84 -8.71 11.22
CA GLY A 62 -9.54 -10.00 11.80
C GLY A 62 -8.06 -10.17 12.00
N GLU A 63 -7.67 -11.39 12.34
CA GLU A 63 -6.26 -11.71 12.45
C GLU A 63 -5.61 -11.67 11.09
N LEU A 64 -4.36 -11.21 11.06
CA LEU A 64 -3.52 -11.29 9.89
C LEU A 64 -3.26 -12.78 9.60
N GLY A 65 -3.56 -13.21 8.39
CA GLY A 65 -3.27 -14.57 7.96
C GLY A 65 -1.78 -14.81 7.76
N SER A 66 -1.44 -15.93 7.12
CA SER A 66 -0.04 -16.27 6.83
C SER A 66 0.59 -15.24 5.91
N LEU A 67 1.81 -14.83 6.23
CA LEU A 67 2.61 -13.93 5.40
C LEU A 67 3.43 -14.67 4.35
N GLU A 68 3.43 -16.01 4.37
CA GLU A 68 4.21 -16.79 3.42
C GLU A 68 3.94 -16.48 1.95
N PRO A 69 2.68 -16.40 1.49
CA PRO A 69 2.41 -16.06 0.09
C PRO A 69 2.96 -14.68 -0.30
N LEU A 70 2.91 -13.71 0.60
CA LEU A 70 3.46 -12.38 0.37
C LEU A 70 4.98 -12.44 0.19
N ILE A 71 5.65 -13.14 1.10
CA ILE A 71 7.11 -13.30 1.08
C ILE A 71 7.55 -14.05 -0.18
N GLU A 72 6.89 -15.15 -0.51
CA GLU A 72 7.18 -15.93 -1.71
C GLU A 72 7.03 -15.10 -2.98
N THR A 73 5.93 -14.35 -3.07
CA THR A 73 5.69 -13.48 -4.23
C THR A 73 6.77 -12.40 -4.35
N ALA A 74 7.17 -11.80 -3.24
CA ALA A 74 8.22 -10.79 -3.23
C ALA A 74 9.55 -11.36 -3.71
N VAL A 75 9.92 -12.55 -3.22
CA VAL A 75 11.15 -13.25 -3.65
C VAL A 75 11.11 -13.56 -5.13
N LEU A 76 9.98 -14.07 -5.63
CA LEU A 76 9.83 -14.37 -7.06
C LEU A 76 9.92 -13.11 -7.92
N ALA A 77 9.32 -12.02 -7.48
CA ALA A 77 9.39 -10.75 -8.19
C ALA A 77 10.84 -10.26 -8.34
N VAL A 78 11.62 -10.32 -7.27
CA VAL A 78 13.03 -9.92 -7.30
C VAL A 78 13.83 -10.85 -8.22
N ARG A 79 13.57 -12.15 -8.18
CA ARG A 79 14.23 -13.12 -9.07
C ARG A 79 13.94 -12.82 -10.54
N GLU A 80 12.70 -12.53 -10.87
CA GLU A 80 12.31 -12.20 -12.24
C GLU A 80 12.97 -10.89 -12.70
N LEU A 81 13.09 -9.91 -11.83
CA LEU A 81 13.77 -8.66 -12.14
C LEU A 81 15.25 -8.91 -12.44
N ILE A 82 15.93 -9.74 -11.63
CA ILE A 82 17.33 -10.10 -11.84
C ILE A 82 17.51 -10.82 -13.18
N LYS A 83 16.64 -11.78 -13.48
CA LYS A 83 16.68 -12.49 -14.78
C LYS A 83 16.52 -11.54 -15.95
N GLY A 84 15.59 -10.60 -15.85
CA GLY A 84 15.38 -9.59 -16.88
C GLY A 84 16.63 -8.74 -17.15
N GLU A 85 17.34 -8.37 -16.11
CA GLU A 85 18.59 -7.61 -16.24
C GLU A 85 19.71 -8.44 -16.84
N GLN A 86 19.81 -9.71 -16.48
CA GLN A 86 20.84 -10.60 -17.05
C GLN A 86 20.64 -10.87 -18.53
N ASN A 87 19.40 -10.81 -18.99
CA ASN A 87 19.02 -11.08 -20.38
C ASN A 87 18.85 -9.83 -21.25
N ALA A 88 19.08 -8.67 -20.65
CA ALA A 88 18.93 -7.38 -21.35
C ALA A 88 20.18 -7.01 -22.15
#